data_ed19792f1ef662de655176c9c2865cf6
#
_entry.id   ed19792f1ef662de655176c9c2865cf6
#
_cell.length_a   1.000
_cell.length_b   1.000
_cell.length_c   1.000
_cell.angle_alpha   90.00
_cell.angle_beta   90.00
_cell.angle_gamma   90.00
#
_symmetry.space_group_name_H-M   'P 1'
#
loop_
_entity.id
_entity.type
_entity.pdbx_description
1 polymer ?
#
loop_
_entity_poly.entity_id
_entity_poly.type
_entity_poly.pdbx_seq_one_letter_code
_entity_poly.pdbx_strand_id
1 'polypeptide(L)'
;MFITFEGLDGSGKTTQAELLAEAIRGAGREVVTTREPGGTELGEHVRGLLLSGNGISPWAEAALFAAARAELVERVIEPALAEGAVVICDRYLDSSLAYQGVARGLGVERVLALNLPAINDRIPDRTFLLELDAAEAAARMGKNRDRIEQEDDGFREQVAVAYRQLADTFPERIEAVDASRPAAEVAKEIFGHVRDSL
;
A
#
# COMPACT_ATOMS: atom_id res chain seq x y z
N MET A 1 13.46 -9.14 -3.51
CA MET A 1 12.88 -8.49 -2.30
C MET A 1 11.63 -7.72 -2.68
N PHE A 2 10.54 -7.90 -1.96
CA PHE A 2 9.28 -7.20 -2.19
C PHE A 2 8.95 -6.28 -1.02
N ILE A 3 8.84 -4.97 -1.29
CA ILE A 3 8.64 -3.91 -0.29
C ILE A 3 7.34 -3.17 -0.61
N THR A 4 6.53 -2.87 0.41
CA THR A 4 5.32 -2.08 0.26
C THR A 4 5.33 -0.85 1.15
N PHE A 5 4.62 0.18 0.71
CA PHE A 5 4.35 1.39 1.49
C PHE A 5 2.87 1.49 1.80
N GLU A 6 2.55 1.66 3.06
CA GLU A 6 1.18 1.74 3.56
C GLU A 6 0.97 2.99 4.41
N GLY A 7 -0.28 3.35 4.66
CA GLY A 7 -0.67 4.52 5.44
C GLY A 7 -1.80 5.32 4.79
N LEU A 8 -2.24 6.37 5.45
CA LEU A 8 -3.32 7.25 4.96
C LEU A 8 -2.94 7.98 3.67
N ASP A 9 -3.94 8.44 2.92
CA ASP A 9 -3.72 9.35 1.80
C ASP A 9 -3.14 10.68 2.33
N GLY A 10 -2.11 11.19 1.64
CA GLY A 10 -1.34 12.34 2.12
C GLY A 10 -0.18 12.00 3.04
N SER A 11 0.03 10.73 3.45
CA SER A 11 1.17 10.34 4.30
C SER A 11 2.53 10.36 3.60
N GLY A 12 2.57 10.49 2.26
CA GLY A 12 3.82 10.59 1.50
C GLY A 12 4.33 9.27 0.93
N LYS A 13 3.49 8.22 0.85
CA LYS A 13 3.87 6.89 0.32
C LYS A 13 4.57 6.94 -1.03
N THR A 14 3.96 7.59 -2.00
CA THR A 14 4.51 7.71 -3.36
C THR A 14 5.90 8.36 -3.34
N THR A 15 6.05 9.45 -2.59
CA THR A 15 7.35 10.14 -2.44
C THR A 15 8.40 9.22 -1.82
N GLN A 16 8.06 8.47 -0.78
CA GLN A 16 9.01 7.58 -0.12
C GLN A 16 9.34 6.36 -0.99
N ALA A 17 8.37 5.84 -1.74
CA ALA A 17 8.61 4.77 -2.70
C ALA A 17 9.58 5.19 -3.81
N GLU A 18 9.43 6.41 -4.34
CA GLU A 18 10.34 6.99 -5.33
C GLU A 18 11.76 7.20 -4.78
N LEU A 19 11.88 7.82 -3.59
CA LEU A 19 13.17 8.05 -2.94
C LEU A 19 13.90 6.74 -2.61
N LEU A 20 13.17 5.72 -2.13
CA LEU A 20 13.75 4.41 -1.89
C LEU A 20 14.21 3.75 -3.19
N ALA A 21 13.41 3.84 -4.25
CA ALA A 21 13.76 3.29 -5.56
C ALA A 21 15.04 3.93 -6.12
N GLU A 22 15.18 5.25 -6.00
CA GLU A 22 16.39 5.98 -6.40
C GLU A 22 17.62 5.53 -5.59
N ALA A 23 17.48 5.39 -4.27
CA ALA A 23 18.56 4.96 -3.40
C ALA A 23 19.04 3.53 -3.73
N ILE A 24 18.09 2.61 -3.98
CA ILE A 24 18.40 1.22 -4.33
C ILE A 24 19.05 1.13 -5.71
N ARG A 25 18.57 1.89 -6.70
CA ARG A 25 19.23 1.99 -8.02
C ARG A 25 20.62 2.57 -7.90
N GLY A 26 20.82 3.58 -7.04
CA GLY A 26 22.14 4.13 -6.72
C GLY A 26 23.10 3.13 -6.09
N ALA A 27 22.57 2.10 -5.41
CA ALA A 27 23.33 0.96 -4.90
C ALA A 27 23.57 -0.16 -5.94
N GLY A 28 23.20 0.05 -7.20
CA GLY A 28 23.46 -0.87 -8.31
C GLY A 28 22.47 -2.02 -8.44
N ARG A 29 21.26 -1.90 -7.85
CA ARG A 29 20.22 -2.94 -7.94
C ARG A 29 19.10 -2.52 -8.92
N GLU A 30 18.57 -3.51 -9.63
CA GLU A 30 17.36 -3.33 -10.43
C GLU A 30 16.13 -3.13 -9.54
N VAL A 31 15.28 -2.16 -9.90
CA VAL A 31 14.07 -1.82 -9.13
C VAL A 31 12.87 -1.65 -10.05
N VAL A 32 11.83 -2.37 -9.76
CA VAL A 32 10.49 -2.20 -10.34
C VAL A 32 9.60 -1.48 -9.32
N THR A 33 9.01 -0.36 -9.73
CA THR A 33 8.04 0.39 -8.93
C THR A 33 6.64 0.21 -9.48
N THR A 34 5.67 -0.01 -8.61
CA THR A 34 4.26 -0.15 -8.98
C THR A 34 3.35 0.40 -7.88
N ARG A 35 2.03 0.35 -8.10
CA ARG A 35 1.04 0.83 -7.12
C ARG A 35 -0.28 0.06 -7.21
N GLU A 36 -1.05 0.10 -6.16
CA GLU A 36 -2.43 -0.37 -6.15
C GLU A 36 -3.46 0.74 -5.81
N PRO A 37 -4.66 0.66 -6.39
CA PRO A 37 -5.01 -0.18 -7.53
C PRO A 37 -4.36 0.36 -8.81
N GLY A 38 -3.88 -0.52 -9.72
CA GLY A 38 -3.22 -0.11 -10.95
C GLY A 38 -2.05 -1.01 -11.34
N GLY A 39 -1.10 -0.45 -12.10
CA GLY A 39 0.15 -1.12 -12.48
C GLY A 39 0.03 -2.14 -13.62
N THR A 40 -1.18 -2.46 -14.08
CA THR A 40 -1.48 -3.30 -15.25
C THR A 40 -2.67 -2.71 -16.00
N GLU A 41 -2.90 -3.12 -17.24
CA GLU A 41 -4.05 -2.66 -18.01
C GLU A 41 -5.38 -2.93 -17.29
N LEU A 42 -5.57 -4.17 -16.79
CA LEU A 42 -6.73 -4.52 -15.98
C LEU A 42 -6.79 -3.69 -14.70
N GLY A 43 -5.66 -3.55 -14.00
CA GLY A 43 -5.55 -2.78 -12.77
C GLY A 43 -5.95 -1.31 -12.95
N GLU A 44 -5.58 -0.68 -14.06
CA GLU A 44 -5.97 0.72 -14.36
C GLU A 44 -7.46 0.84 -14.69
N HIS A 45 -8.07 -0.12 -15.38
CA HIS A 45 -9.52 -0.16 -15.58
C HIS A 45 -10.28 -0.31 -14.24
N VAL A 46 -9.83 -1.22 -13.39
CA VAL A 46 -10.39 -1.42 -12.05
C VAL A 46 -10.21 -0.17 -11.20
N ARG A 47 -9.03 0.50 -11.27
CA ARG A 47 -8.80 1.79 -10.62
C ARG A 47 -9.83 2.82 -11.02
N GLY A 48 -10.11 2.95 -12.32
CA GLY A 48 -11.16 3.85 -12.82
C GLY A 48 -12.52 3.56 -12.20
N LEU A 49 -12.92 2.29 -12.10
CA LEU A 49 -14.17 1.88 -11.46
C LEU A 49 -14.20 2.21 -9.96
N LEU A 50 -13.11 1.87 -9.24
CA LEU A 50 -13.02 2.04 -7.79
C LEU A 50 -13.01 3.50 -7.35
N LEU A 51 -12.31 4.37 -8.09
CA LEU A 51 -12.08 5.76 -7.68
C LEU A 51 -13.15 6.73 -8.19
N SER A 52 -13.82 6.42 -9.31
CA SER A 52 -14.87 7.26 -9.90
C SER A 52 -16.27 6.68 -9.79
N GLY A 53 -16.42 5.40 -9.49
CA GLY A 53 -17.71 4.70 -9.42
C GLY A 53 -18.52 5.11 -8.19
N ASN A 54 -19.84 5.28 -8.38
CA ASN A 54 -20.79 5.50 -7.29
C ASN A 54 -21.46 4.18 -6.88
N GLY A 55 -21.71 4.01 -5.57
CA GLY A 55 -22.54 2.93 -5.06
C GLY A 55 -21.95 1.53 -5.14
N ILE A 56 -20.63 1.39 -5.09
CA ILE A 56 -19.97 0.08 -5.00
C ILE A 56 -20.18 -0.48 -3.59
N SER A 57 -20.75 -1.70 -3.51
CA SER A 57 -20.91 -2.35 -2.22
C SER A 57 -19.54 -2.79 -1.63
N PRO A 58 -19.39 -2.88 -0.30
CA PRO A 58 -18.13 -3.23 0.33
C PRO A 58 -17.48 -4.51 -0.20
N TRP A 59 -18.27 -5.57 -0.43
CA TRP A 59 -17.75 -6.81 -1.00
C TRP A 59 -17.33 -6.69 -2.47
N ALA A 60 -18.06 -5.91 -3.29
CA ALA A 60 -17.65 -5.65 -4.66
C ALA A 60 -16.37 -4.81 -4.71
N GLU A 61 -16.21 -3.83 -3.81
CA GLU A 61 -14.99 -3.05 -3.65
C GLU A 61 -13.80 -3.97 -3.31
N ALA A 62 -13.95 -4.84 -2.30
CA ALA A 62 -12.92 -5.78 -1.89
C ALA A 62 -12.53 -6.76 -3.02
N ALA A 63 -13.51 -7.29 -3.75
CA ALA A 63 -13.27 -8.21 -4.86
C ALA A 63 -12.56 -7.53 -6.04
N LEU A 64 -12.88 -6.28 -6.34
CA LEU A 64 -12.21 -5.50 -7.39
C LEU A 64 -10.74 -5.22 -7.03
N PHE A 65 -10.46 -4.85 -5.76
CA PHE A 65 -9.08 -4.73 -5.29
C PHE A 65 -8.32 -6.06 -5.40
N ALA A 66 -8.92 -7.16 -4.99
CA ALA A 66 -8.31 -8.48 -5.08
C ALA A 66 -8.04 -8.91 -6.53
N ALA A 67 -8.95 -8.62 -7.47
CA ALA A 67 -8.78 -8.93 -8.89
C ALA A 67 -7.64 -8.11 -9.52
N ALA A 68 -7.56 -6.80 -9.23
CA ALA A 68 -6.47 -5.96 -9.71
C ALA A 68 -5.12 -6.41 -9.16
N ARG A 69 -5.09 -6.79 -7.88
CA ARG A 69 -3.89 -7.31 -7.19
C ARG A 69 -3.42 -8.64 -7.76
N ALA A 70 -4.33 -9.56 -8.04
CA ALA A 70 -4.00 -10.85 -8.66
C ALA A 70 -3.26 -10.65 -9.99
N GLU A 71 -3.78 -9.79 -10.85
CA GLU A 71 -3.16 -9.46 -12.13
C GLU A 71 -1.80 -8.78 -11.95
N LEU A 72 -1.68 -7.87 -10.97
CA LEU A 72 -0.42 -7.18 -10.66
C LEU A 72 0.65 -8.17 -10.18
N VAL A 73 0.28 -9.11 -9.32
CA VAL A 73 1.20 -10.14 -8.84
C VAL A 73 1.69 -10.99 -9.98
N GLU A 74 0.79 -11.53 -10.79
CA GLU A 74 1.14 -12.46 -11.88
C GLU A 74 1.95 -11.77 -13.00
N ARG A 75 1.60 -10.53 -13.37
CA ARG A 75 2.18 -9.87 -14.54
C ARG A 75 3.40 -9.00 -14.24
N VAL A 76 3.54 -8.52 -13.01
CA VAL A 76 4.57 -7.54 -12.68
C VAL A 76 5.43 -8.01 -11.52
N ILE A 77 4.83 -8.35 -10.36
CA ILE A 77 5.60 -8.59 -9.13
C ILE A 77 6.41 -9.88 -9.25
N GLU A 78 5.77 -11.01 -9.55
CA GLU A 78 6.44 -12.31 -9.63
C GLU A 78 7.53 -12.35 -10.72
N PRO A 79 7.30 -11.86 -11.97
CA PRO A 79 8.35 -11.82 -12.96
C PRO A 79 9.56 -10.96 -12.53
N ALA A 80 9.31 -9.77 -11.98
CA ALA A 80 10.41 -8.91 -11.52
C ALA A 80 11.23 -9.53 -10.38
N LEU A 81 10.56 -10.19 -9.42
CA LEU A 81 11.23 -10.90 -8.34
C LEU A 81 12.04 -12.10 -8.86
N ALA A 82 11.52 -12.82 -9.85
CA ALA A 82 12.21 -13.95 -10.48
C ALA A 82 13.48 -13.51 -11.23
N GLU A 83 13.50 -12.30 -11.77
CA GLU A 83 14.67 -11.67 -12.40
C GLU A 83 15.66 -11.09 -11.37
N GLY A 84 15.34 -11.17 -10.07
CA GLY A 84 16.19 -10.68 -8.98
C GLY A 84 16.07 -9.18 -8.70
N ALA A 85 15.09 -8.50 -9.30
CA ALA A 85 14.81 -7.10 -9.01
C ALA A 85 14.22 -6.91 -7.60
N VAL A 86 14.39 -5.71 -7.05
CA VAL A 86 13.63 -5.26 -5.89
C VAL A 86 12.31 -4.69 -6.41
N VAL A 87 11.19 -5.15 -5.85
CA VAL A 87 9.88 -4.61 -6.18
C VAL A 87 9.41 -3.68 -5.07
N ILE A 88 8.98 -2.48 -5.41
CA ILE A 88 8.39 -1.50 -4.48
C ILE A 88 6.97 -1.20 -4.93
N CYS A 89 5.99 -1.38 -4.05
CA CYS A 89 4.59 -1.12 -4.33
C CYS A 89 3.99 -0.08 -3.37
N ASP A 90 3.39 0.98 -3.94
CA ASP A 90 2.60 1.94 -3.20
C ASP A 90 1.21 1.35 -2.97
N ARG A 91 0.94 0.89 -1.76
CA ARG A 91 -0.19 0.07 -1.30
C ARG A 91 -0.17 -1.37 -1.81
N TYR A 92 -0.67 -2.26 -0.97
CA TYR A 92 -0.84 -3.67 -1.28
C TYR A 92 -1.94 -4.29 -0.38
N LEU A 93 -1.76 -5.53 0.06
CA LEU A 93 -2.69 -6.30 0.86
C LEU A 93 -3.13 -5.58 2.14
N ASP A 94 -2.20 -4.95 2.87
CA ASP A 94 -2.50 -4.31 4.15
C ASP A 94 -3.47 -3.13 4.01
N SER A 95 -3.47 -2.43 2.87
CA SER A 95 -4.52 -1.48 2.51
C SER A 95 -5.90 -2.13 2.50
N SER A 96 -6.05 -3.31 1.88
CA SER A 96 -7.35 -3.99 1.86
C SER A 96 -7.78 -4.48 3.24
N LEU A 97 -6.85 -4.92 4.07
CA LEU A 97 -7.15 -5.33 5.45
C LEU A 97 -7.63 -4.13 6.29
N ALA A 98 -6.99 -2.96 6.13
CA ALA A 98 -7.37 -1.75 6.85
C ALA A 98 -8.69 -1.15 6.33
N TYR A 99 -8.79 -0.93 5.01
CA TYR A 99 -9.94 -0.27 4.40
C TYR A 99 -11.17 -1.17 4.35
N GLN A 100 -11.08 -2.33 3.67
CA GLN A 100 -12.22 -3.22 3.49
C GLN A 100 -12.47 -4.10 4.72
N GLY A 101 -11.39 -4.61 5.33
CA GLY A 101 -11.49 -5.49 6.50
C GLY A 101 -12.06 -4.77 7.71
N VAL A 102 -11.46 -3.67 8.11
CA VAL A 102 -11.82 -2.92 9.32
C VAL A 102 -12.83 -1.81 9.00
N ALA A 103 -12.44 -0.79 8.23
CA ALA A 103 -13.26 0.42 8.07
C ALA A 103 -14.59 0.16 7.32
N ARG A 104 -14.64 -0.77 6.34
CA ARG A 104 -15.89 -1.23 5.72
C ARG A 104 -16.59 -2.34 6.51
N GLY A 105 -16.00 -2.85 7.58
CA GLY A 105 -16.62 -3.84 8.47
C GLY A 105 -16.75 -5.25 7.89
N LEU A 106 -15.98 -5.61 6.86
CA LEU A 106 -16.04 -6.96 6.26
C LEU A 106 -15.38 -8.04 7.10
N GLY A 107 -14.48 -7.64 8.01
CA GLY A 107 -13.64 -8.51 8.83
C GLY A 107 -12.30 -8.83 8.16
N VAL A 108 -11.23 -8.64 8.93
CA VAL A 108 -9.83 -8.79 8.46
C VAL A 108 -9.59 -10.20 7.92
N GLU A 109 -9.99 -11.24 8.66
CA GLU A 109 -9.81 -12.64 8.26
C GLU A 109 -10.51 -12.98 6.94
N ARG A 110 -11.72 -12.43 6.71
CA ARG A 110 -12.48 -12.69 5.48
C ARG A 110 -11.86 -12.00 4.28
N VAL A 111 -11.37 -10.76 4.46
CA VAL A 111 -10.67 -10.03 3.40
C VAL A 111 -9.31 -10.68 3.12
N LEU A 112 -8.60 -11.16 4.14
CA LEU A 112 -7.38 -11.92 3.97
C LEU A 112 -7.63 -13.22 3.18
N ALA A 113 -8.66 -13.99 3.54
CA ALA A 113 -9.04 -15.22 2.84
C ALA A 113 -9.44 -15.00 1.37
N LEU A 114 -10.00 -13.83 1.03
CA LEU A 114 -10.26 -13.42 -0.35
C LEU A 114 -8.97 -13.17 -1.13
N ASN A 115 -7.98 -12.57 -0.48
CA ASN A 115 -6.77 -12.09 -1.14
C ASN A 115 -5.67 -13.15 -1.25
N LEU A 116 -5.43 -13.98 -0.23
CA LEU A 116 -4.32 -14.93 -0.22
C LEU A 116 -4.27 -15.85 -1.48
N PRO A 117 -5.36 -16.49 -1.91
CA PRO A 117 -5.35 -17.26 -3.15
C PRO A 117 -5.08 -16.40 -4.40
N ALA A 118 -5.59 -15.14 -4.40
CA ALA A 118 -5.44 -14.24 -5.52
C ALA A 118 -3.99 -13.76 -5.73
N ILE A 119 -3.22 -13.71 -4.66
CA ILE A 119 -1.81 -13.30 -4.69
C ILE A 119 -0.82 -14.47 -4.61
N ASN A 120 -1.31 -15.71 -4.70
CA ASN A 120 -0.49 -16.92 -4.57
C ASN A 120 0.41 -16.86 -3.30
N ASP A 121 -0.18 -16.44 -2.17
CA ASP A 121 0.47 -16.23 -0.88
C ASP A 121 1.68 -15.28 -0.90
N ARG A 122 1.79 -14.43 -1.93
CA ARG A 122 2.86 -13.43 -2.04
C ARG A 122 2.65 -12.29 -1.05
N ILE A 123 3.25 -12.43 0.13
CA ILE A 123 3.30 -11.42 1.18
C ILE A 123 4.57 -10.57 1.00
N PRO A 124 4.53 -9.25 1.28
CA PRO A 124 5.73 -8.42 1.26
C PRO A 124 6.78 -8.90 2.27
N ASP A 125 8.05 -8.85 1.87
CA ASP A 125 9.18 -9.09 2.78
C ASP A 125 9.25 -7.99 3.84
N ARG A 126 8.90 -6.73 3.45
CA ARG A 126 8.80 -5.57 4.34
C ARG A 126 7.68 -4.64 3.91
N THR A 127 7.00 -4.08 4.90
CA THR A 127 5.99 -3.03 4.74
C THR A 127 6.38 -1.83 5.59
N PHE A 128 6.54 -0.66 4.99
CA PHE A 128 6.72 0.59 5.71
C PHE A 128 5.36 1.26 5.90
N LEU A 129 4.88 1.29 7.12
CA LEU A 129 3.68 2.03 7.50
C LEU A 129 4.07 3.49 7.80
N LEU A 130 3.68 4.40 6.92
CA LEU A 130 3.90 5.83 7.11
C LEU A 130 2.83 6.40 8.05
N GLU A 131 3.18 6.51 9.33
CA GLU A 131 2.29 7.06 10.35
C GLU A 131 2.24 8.58 10.26
N LEU A 132 1.03 9.10 10.14
CA LEU A 132 0.74 10.52 10.15
C LEU A 132 -0.62 10.74 10.82
N ASP A 133 -0.77 11.83 11.56
CA ASP A 133 -2.05 12.25 12.10
C ASP A 133 -3.09 12.41 10.98
N ALA A 134 -4.32 11.95 11.20
CA ALA A 134 -5.35 11.93 10.16
C ALA A 134 -5.72 13.35 9.67
N ALA A 135 -5.71 14.35 10.56
CA ALA A 135 -5.97 15.73 10.18
C ALA A 135 -4.81 16.33 9.37
N GLU A 136 -3.57 15.99 9.72
CA GLU A 136 -2.38 16.42 8.97
C GLU A 136 -2.35 15.73 7.59
N ALA A 137 -2.62 14.43 7.52
CA ALA A 137 -2.74 13.70 6.27
C ALA A 137 -3.82 14.33 5.35
N ALA A 138 -4.99 14.64 5.90
CA ALA A 138 -6.07 15.30 5.17
C ALA A 138 -5.68 16.72 4.67
N ALA A 139 -4.88 17.47 5.44
CA ALA A 139 -4.39 18.79 5.06
C ALA A 139 -3.36 18.74 3.91
N ARG A 140 -2.61 17.65 3.78
CA ARG A 140 -1.66 17.43 2.68
C ARG A 140 -2.32 17.00 1.38
N MET A 141 -3.57 16.49 1.43
CA MET A 141 -4.32 16.09 0.23
C MET A 141 -4.77 17.30 -0.59
N GLY A 142 -4.80 17.13 -1.91
CA GLY A 142 -5.31 18.12 -2.85
C GLY A 142 -6.83 18.33 -2.76
N LYS A 143 -7.33 19.29 -3.58
CA LYS A 143 -8.78 19.57 -3.65
C LYS A 143 -9.56 18.52 -4.44
N ASN A 144 -8.93 17.86 -5.40
CA ASN A 144 -9.56 16.82 -6.24
C ASN A 144 -9.41 15.48 -5.55
N ARG A 145 -10.41 15.11 -4.74
CA ARG A 145 -10.44 13.86 -3.99
C ARG A 145 -11.23 12.81 -4.76
N ASP A 146 -10.71 11.60 -4.81
CA ASP A 146 -11.44 10.45 -5.34
C ASP A 146 -12.54 9.98 -4.36
N ARG A 147 -13.32 8.96 -4.76
CA ARG A 147 -14.43 8.43 -3.96
C ARG A 147 -14.01 7.96 -2.57
N ILE A 148 -12.86 7.32 -2.44
CA ILE A 148 -12.36 6.79 -1.16
C ILE A 148 -11.79 7.93 -0.31
N GLU A 149 -11.09 8.87 -0.92
CA GLU A 149 -10.58 10.08 -0.26
C GLU A 149 -11.69 11.04 0.20
N GLN A 150 -12.91 10.89 -0.33
CA GLN A 150 -14.09 11.66 0.08
C GLN A 150 -14.81 11.10 1.32
N GLU A 151 -14.40 9.94 1.82
CA GLU A 151 -14.93 9.40 3.08
C GLU A 151 -14.68 10.36 4.24
N ASP A 152 -15.52 10.26 5.27
CA ASP A 152 -15.46 11.15 6.42
C ASP A 152 -14.24 10.95 7.32
N ASP A 153 -14.05 11.85 8.28
CA ASP A 153 -12.93 11.80 9.19
C ASP A 153 -12.97 10.54 10.10
N GLY A 154 -14.17 10.08 10.46
CA GLY A 154 -14.35 8.87 11.25
C GLY A 154 -13.86 7.62 10.51
N PHE A 155 -14.14 7.53 9.21
CA PHE A 155 -13.62 6.45 8.37
C PHE A 155 -12.08 6.49 8.29
N ARG A 156 -11.49 7.66 8.07
CA ARG A 156 -10.02 7.83 8.03
C ARG A 156 -9.37 7.45 9.35
N GLU A 157 -9.98 7.82 10.47
CA GLU A 157 -9.48 7.45 11.79
C GLU A 157 -9.53 5.93 12.02
N GLN A 158 -10.63 5.26 11.61
CA GLN A 158 -10.72 3.80 11.66
C GLN A 158 -9.62 3.13 10.82
N VAL A 159 -9.32 3.65 9.63
CA VAL A 159 -8.21 3.14 8.79
C VAL A 159 -6.87 3.33 9.49
N ALA A 160 -6.62 4.50 10.09
CA ALA A 160 -5.36 4.75 10.82
C ALA A 160 -5.20 3.79 12.01
N VAL A 161 -6.27 3.56 12.77
CA VAL A 161 -6.28 2.58 13.88
C VAL A 161 -6.03 1.16 13.36
N ALA A 162 -6.67 0.79 12.24
CA ALA A 162 -6.50 -0.52 11.63
C ALA A 162 -5.04 -0.78 11.20
N TYR A 163 -4.38 0.20 10.59
CA TYR A 163 -2.97 0.07 10.22
C TYR A 163 -2.07 -0.15 11.43
N ARG A 164 -2.29 0.57 12.53
CA ARG A 164 -1.53 0.35 13.78
C ARG A 164 -1.74 -1.04 14.34
N GLN A 165 -2.98 -1.54 14.35
CA GLN A 165 -3.30 -2.91 14.77
C GLN A 165 -2.60 -3.96 13.89
N LEU A 166 -2.51 -3.72 12.57
CA LEU A 166 -1.78 -4.59 11.66
C LEU A 166 -0.27 -4.57 11.95
N ALA A 167 0.32 -3.41 12.22
CA ALA A 167 1.73 -3.31 12.60
C ALA A 167 2.01 -4.04 13.92
N ASP A 168 1.12 -3.91 14.92
CA ASP A 168 1.22 -4.65 16.18
C ASP A 168 1.06 -6.17 16.00
N THR A 169 0.28 -6.59 15.00
CA THR A 169 0.01 -8.01 14.71
C THR A 169 1.16 -8.66 13.93
N PHE A 170 1.80 -7.90 13.03
CA PHE A 170 2.86 -8.39 12.13
C PHE A 170 4.17 -7.57 12.25
N PRO A 171 4.73 -7.44 13.48
CA PRO A 171 5.88 -6.56 13.73
C PRO A 171 7.17 -7.00 13.03
N GLU A 172 7.25 -8.28 12.62
CA GLU A 172 8.40 -8.83 11.88
C GLU A 172 8.48 -8.32 10.43
N ARG A 173 7.38 -7.84 9.85
CA ARG A 173 7.33 -7.36 8.46
C ARG A 173 6.80 -5.95 8.31
N ILE A 174 5.97 -5.44 9.24
CA ILE A 174 5.40 -4.08 9.18
C ILE A 174 6.17 -3.19 10.14
N GLU A 175 6.83 -2.20 9.60
CA GLU A 175 7.60 -1.22 10.33
C GLU A 175 6.94 0.15 10.25
N ALA A 176 6.56 0.68 11.42
CA ALA A 176 5.96 1.99 11.52
C ALA A 176 7.04 3.08 11.50
N VAL A 177 6.84 4.07 10.63
CA VAL A 177 7.78 5.19 10.42
C VAL A 177 7.02 6.51 10.59
N ASP A 178 7.53 7.40 11.43
CA ASP A 178 6.96 8.73 11.63
C ASP A 178 7.13 9.60 10.38
N ALA A 179 6.02 9.80 9.64
CA ALA A 179 5.95 10.58 8.41
C ALA A 179 5.67 12.08 8.63
N SER A 180 5.66 12.55 9.87
CA SER A 180 5.57 13.99 10.18
C SER A 180 6.90 14.73 9.92
N ARG A 181 8.01 14.00 9.93
CA ARG A 181 9.37 14.49 9.71
C ARG A 181 9.63 14.86 8.24
N PRO A 182 10.71 15.63 7.96
CA PRO A 182 11.13 15.94 6.59
C PRO A 182 11.32 14.67 5.75
N ALA A 183 10.82 14.68 4.51
CA ALA A 183 10.83 13.51 3.63
C ALA A 183 12.22 12.87 3.44
N ALA A 184 13.28 13.68 3.41
CA ALA A 184 14.66 13.19 3.27
C ALA A 184 15.16 12.42 4.51
N GLU A 185 14.70 12.79 5.70
CA GLU A 185 15.04 12.08 6.95
C GLU A 185 14.33 10.72 7.01
N VAL A 186 13.03 10.72 6.67
CA VAL A 186 12.22 9.51 6.57
C VAL A 186 12.83 8.55 5.54
N ALA A 187 13.21 9.04 4.36
CA ALA A 187 13.84 8.25 3.31
C ALA A 187 15.17 7.63 3.76
N LYS A 188 15.99 8.38 4.49
CA LYS A 188 17.27 7.89 5.03
C LYS A 188 17.07 6.75 6.03
N GLU A 189 16.07 6.86 6.90
CA GLU A 189 15.70 5.82 7.86
C GLU A 189 15.24 4.56 7.12
N ILE A 190 14.26 4.69 6.21
CA ILE A 190 13.73 3.57 5.41
C ILE A 190 14.84 2.86 4.64
N PHE A 191 15.73 3.60 3.99
CA PHE A 191 16.87 3.00 3.30
C PHE A 191 17.82 2.27 4.25
N GLY A 192 18.02 2.80 5.48
CA GLY A 192 18.79 2.13 6.53
C GLY A 192 18.27 0.74 6.87
N HIS A 193 16.95 0.56 6.89
CA HIS A 193 16.32 -0.72 7.21
C HIS A 193 16.45 -1.79 6.11
N VAL A 194 16.65 -1.40 4.86
CA VAL A 194 16.74 -2.35 3.73
C VAL A 194 18.15 -2.56 3.21
N ARG A 195 19.05 -1.60 3.43
CA ARG A 195 20.40 -1.58 2.84
C ARG A 195 21.17 -2.87 3.02
N ASP A 196 21.15 -3.43 4.23
CA ASP A 196 21.96 -4.61 4.57
C ASP A 196 21.34 -5.92 4.03
N SER A 197 20.15 -5.83 3.43
CA SER A 197 19.42 -6.95 2.81
C SER A 197 19.40 -6.87 1.27
N LEU A 198 20.01 -5.81 0.69
CA LEU A 198 20.15 -5.62 -0.75
C LEU A 198 21.38 -6.37 -1.26
#